data_75a7fcb226a335b7ba15c2e6d92cc8d3
#
_entry.id   75a7fcb226a335b7ba15c2e6d92cc8d3
#
_cell.length_a   1.000
_cell.length_b   1.000
_cell.length_c   1.000
_cell.angle_alpha   90.00
_cell.angle_beta   90.00
_cell.angle_gamma   90.00
#
_symmetry.space_group_name_H-M   'P 1'
#
loop_
_entity.id
_entity.type
_entity.pdbx_description
1 polymer ?
#
loop_
_entity_poly.entity_id
_entity_poly.type
_entity_poly.pdbx_seq_one_letter_code
_entity_poly.pdbx_strand_id
1 'polypeptide(L)'
;MNSSAYIKDSDTTNASVYTNTGIHLLLEHPADFDGQQTLQDIVTRIQATPSCTLADIQQIVETRSMPPASSCLAAVEVTNVLYLVSRGGGSMFVRRDGTTRRIIQGTTSASGIMKEGDVYIACSPSLHPGDVDYTQATDEIARSIGDAFEQQTPDAGSCLIVQYEPHQETANPVQQKTTPFIPPHIQTLVATKHQRMTLGIGIVLLMMLGISVVFGNAHRKNILLNQAFASVQETVSKHVTEAESLGTLNEQAAAETLLAAKKSIDEALPVFSPDSDEYKQLETLREDIESRIRTAQHIYTIEQPDLFFDISWVKNGGTSERFHLSDDTITMVDTKLGSLYTVPVSKKNADLLATNEIFKNVTAITSSGNNIYLLASTETGIIDKNGTTRIGPDEQWGTIVDIEAFGGNIYALDTNGSIGKYTGQEEGGVGEMKQWIAPDISVDLSQARSMSIDGSIWVLDDTSVRKFHNTVPEVFYLKGDLLQSPKQIYTHEEIDNLYILEDNRVIVFDKSGNYQEQYVWEGFKEATDIVVTKDPTKILILAKDKIYGIDLPAQAGK
;
A
#
# COMPACT_ATOMS: atom_id res chain seq x y z
N MET A 1 25.97 -0.36 -14.86
CA MET A 1 25.15 -1.36 -14.16
C MET A 1 25.77 -2.74 -14.30
N ASN A 2 25.90 -3.47 -13.20
CA ASN A 2 26.25 -4.89 -13.22
C ASN A 2 24.96 -5.70 -13.27
N SER A 3 24.93 -6.77 -14.09
CA SER A 3 23.75 -7.62 -14.20
C SER A 3 24.14 -9.09 -14.29
N SER A 4 23.31 -9.95 -13.70
CA SER A 4 23.45 -11.41 -13.74
C SER A 4 22.07 -12.05 -13.84
N ALA A 5 21.99 -13.23 -14.42
CA ALA A 5 20.75 -13.95 -14.57
C ALA A 5 20.90 -15.41 -14.11
N TYR A 6 19.84 -15.96 -13.53
CA TYR A 6 19.64 -17.39 -13.35
C TYR A 6 18.53 -17.84 -14.29
N ILE A 7 18.76 -18.92 -15.02
CA ILE A 7 17.81 -19.52 -15.97
C ILE A 7 17.81 -21.03 -15.74
N LYS A 8 16.63 -21.58 -15.54
CA LYS A 8 16.38 -23.00 -15.55
C LYS A 8 15.30 -23.30 -16.59
N ASP A 9 15.70 -23.85 -17.71
CA ASP A 9 14.81 -24.27 -18.79
C ASP A 9 14.22 -25.64 -18.50
N SER A 10 13.05 -25.91 -19.10
CA SER A 10 12.42 -27.22 -19.11
C SER A 10 12.11 -27.67 -20.54
N ASP A 11 11.60 -28.90 -20.70
CA ASP A 11 11.23 -29.43 -22.03
C ASP A 11 10.12 -28.60 -22.73
N THR A 12 9.37 -27.80 -21.97
CA THR A 12 8.21 -27.03 -22.46
C THR A 12 8.41 -25.52 -22.35
N THR A 13 9.33 -25.04 -21.52
CA THR A 13 9.50 -23.62 -21.21
C THR A 13 10.96 -23.24 -21.17
N ASN A 14 11.31 -22.19 -21.89
CA ASN A 14 12.66 -21.61 -21.94
C ASN A 14 12.61 -20.15 -21.48
N ALA A 15 13.76 -19.58 -21.15
CA ALA A 15 13.89 -18.15 -20.87
C ALA A 15 14.97 -17.50 -21.73
N SER A 16 14.69 -16.30 -22.20
CA SER A 16 15.63 -15.43 -22.92
C SER A 16 15.88 -14.17 -22.12
N VAL A 17 17.12 -13.71 -22.11
CA VAL A 17 17.56 -12.51 -21.40
C VAL A 17 18.28 -11.57 -22.33
N TYR A 18 17.98 -10.28 -22.20
CA TYR A 18 18.77 -9.21 -22.82
C TYR A 18 19.17 -8.20 -21.75
N THR A 19 20.43 -7.83 -21.73
CA THR A 19 20.96 -6.82 -20.81
C THR A 19 22.08 -6.03 -21.48
N ASN A 20 21.85 -4.75 -21.73
CA ASN A 20 22.81 -3.82 -22.28
C ASN A 20 22.36 -2.37 -22.10
N THR A 21 23.28 -1.47 -21.82
CA THR A 21 23.12 0.02 -21.83
C THR A 21 21.77 0.53 -21.31
N GLY A 22 21.42 0.14 -20.07
CA GLY A 22 20.18 0.62 -19.42
C GLY A 22 18.89 -0.08 -19.87
N ILE A 23 18.98 -1.12 -20.71
CA ILE A 23 17.83 -1.95 -21.09
C ILE A 23 18.06 -3.37 -20.60
N HIS A 24 17.15 -3.86 -19.75
CA HIS A 24 17.23 -5.18 -19.15
C HIS A 24 15.89 -5.87 -19.32
N LEU A 25 15.87 -7.00 -20.04
CA LEU A 25 14.66 -7.73 -20.37
C LEU A 25 14.81 -9.21 -19.98
N LEU A 26 13.75 -9.77 -19.43
CA LEU A 26 13.60 -11.20 -19.15
C LEU A 26 12.31 -11.68 -19.80
N LEU A 27 12.39 -12.69 -20.66
CA LEU A 27 11.25 -13.31 -21.34
C LEU A 27 11.25 -14.80 -21.08
N GLU A 28 10.23 -15.29 -20.35
CA GLU A 28 9.90 -16.70 -20.25
C GLU A 28 8.89 -17.06 -21.33
N HIS A 29 9.12 -18.13 -22.07
CA HIS A 29 8.33 -18.47 -23.26
C HIS A 29 8.34 -19.99 -23.52
N PRO A 30 7.38 -20.53 -24.31
CA PRO A 30 7.40 -21.91 -24.76
C PRO A 30 8.71 -22.27 -25.50
N ALA A 31 9.16 -23.51 -25.37
CA ALA A 31 10.46 -23.96 -25.89
C ALA A 31 10.58 -23.87 -27.42
N ASP A 32 9.47 -23.88 -28.16
CA ASP A 32 9.38 -23.75 -29.61
C ASP A 32 9.31 -22.31 -30.12
N PHE A 33 9.35 -21.30 -29.20
CA PHE A 33 9.26 -19.89 -29.54
C PHE A 33 10.64 -19.21 -29.54
N ASP A 34 10.89 -18.35 -30.54
CA ASP A 34 12.14 -17.57 -30.61
C ASP A 34 12.06 -16.33 -29.69
N GLY A 35 12.36 -16.55 -28.42
CA GLY A 35 12.40 -15.50 -27.41
C GLY A 35 13.50 -14.47 -27.65
N GLN A 36 14.65 -14.90 -28.13
CA GLN A 36 15.80 -14.01 -28.33
C GLN A 36 15.55 -12.98 -29.45
N GLN A 37 14.95 -13.42 -30.56
CA GLN A 37 14.54 -12.51 -31.63
C GLN A 37 13.46 -11.53 -31.16
N THR A 38 12.55 -12.00 -30.31
CA THR A 38 11.50 -11.15 -29.74
C THR A 38 12.07 -10.08 -28.84
N LEU A 39 13.03 -10.41 -27.97
CA LEU A 39 13.73 -9.42 -27.13
C LEU A 39 14.50 -8.39 -27.99
N GLN A 40 15.20 -8.84 -29.04
CA GLN A 40 15.93 -7.94 -29.94
C GLN A 40 15.01 -6.94 -30.65
N ASP A 41 13.82 -7.38 -31.04
CA ASP A 41 12.82 -6.51 -31.65
C ASP A 41 12.26 -5.48 -30.65
N ILE A 42 12.02 -5.87 -29.39
CA ILE A 42 11.62 -4.96 -28.31
C ILE A 42 12.69 -3.91 -28.09
N VAL A 43 13.95 -4.31 -27.95
CA VAL A 43 15.10 -3.42 -27.75
C VAL A 43 15.22 -2.42 -28.90
N THR A 44 15.14 -2.89 -30.13
CA THR A 44 15.24 -2.05 -31.33
C THR A 44 14.17 -0.95 -31.35
N ARG A 45 12.96 -1.28 -30.94
CA ARG A 45 11.86 -0.30 -30.84
C ARG A 45 12.05 0.71 -29.71
N ILE A 46 12.48 0.24 -28.52
CA ILE A 46 12.79 1.13 -27.40
C ILE A 46 13.88 2.12 -27.81
N GLN A 47 14.97 1.65 -28.43
CA GLN A 47 16.07 2.50 -28.89
C GLN A 47 15.70 3.43 -30.03
N ALA A 48 14.71 3.07 -30.85
CA ALA A 48 14.21 3.92 -31.95
C ALA A 48 13.21 4.98 -31.49
N THR A 49 12.74 4.94 -30.23
CA THR A 49 11.75 5.88 -29.69
C THR A 49 12.46 7.03 -28.97
N PRO A 50 12.48 8.25 -29.52
CA PRO A 50 13.08 9.42 -28.85
C PRO A 50 12.32 9.73 -27.56
N SER A 51 13.04 10.01 -26.47
CA SER A 51 12.44 10.36 -25.17
C SER A 51 11.42 9.31 -24.69
N CYS A 52 11.78 8.03 -24.76
CA CYS A 52 10.93 6.89 -24.43
C CYS A 52 10.32 7.04 -23.02
N THR A 53 9.01 6.95 -22.92
CA THR A 53 8.24 7.03 -21.68
C THR A 53 7.82 5.64 -21.19
N LEU A 54 7.31 5.56 -19.96
CA LEU A 54 6.74 4.31 -19.43
C LEU A 54 5.61 3.77 -20.33
N ALA A 55 4.75 4.66 -20.84
CA ALA A 55 3.65 4.29 -21.72
C ALA A 55 4.15 3.73 -23.06
N ASP A 56 5.22 4.28 -23.62
CA ASP A 56 5.83 3.77 -24.85
C ASP A 56 6.41 2.36 -24.64
N ILE A 57 7.11 2.13 -23.51
CA ILE A 57 7.68 0.82 -23.19
C ILE A 57 6.54 -0.20 -22.97
N GLN A 58 5.51 0.20 -22.25
CA GLN A 58 4.33 -0.64 -22.02
C GLN A 58 3.67 -1.00 -23.35
N GLN A 59 3.42 -0.05 -24.21
CA GLN A 59 2.85 -0.28 -25.54
C GLN A 59 3.73 -1.19 -26.40
N ILE A 60 5.05 -0.99 -26.39
CA ILE A 60 6.00 -1.83 -27.13
C ILE A 60 5.94 -3.28 -26.65
N VAL A 61 5.89 -3.51 -25.33
CA VAL A 61 5.82 -4.86 -24.74
C VAL A 61 4.45 -5.50 -24.96
N GLU A 62 3.36 -4.74 -24.83
CA GLU A 62 1.98 -5.25 -24.97
C GLU A 62 1.60 -5.56 -26.40
N THR A 63 2.02 -4.74 -27.37
CA THR A 63 1.66 -4.92 -28.79
C THR A 63 2.45 -6.03 -29.46
N ARG A 64 3.47 -6.57 -28.82
CA ARG A 64 4.25 -7.69 -29.40
C ARG A 64 3.47 -9.00 -29.35
N SER A 65 3.42 -9.69 -30.47
CA SER A 65 2.83 -11.05 -30.54
C SER A 65 3.74 -12.01 -29.77
N MET A 66 3.26 -12.45 -28.60
CA MET A 66 3.90 -13.49 -27.78
C MET A 66 2.87 -14.58 -27.49
N PRO A 67 3.27 -15.85 -27.36
CA PRO A 67 2.38 -16.93 -26.97
C PRO A 67 1.65 -16.61 -25.64
N PRO A 68 0.42 -17.09 -25.43
CA PRO A 68 -0.36 -16.80 -24.22
C PRO A 68 0.31 -17.19 -22.90
N ALA A 69 1.20 -18.20 -22.93
CA ALA A 69 1.94 -18.68 -21.77
C ALA A 69 3.27 -17.91 -21.53
N SER A 70 3.55 -16.83 -22.29
CA SER A 70 4.79 -16.08 -22.12
C SER A 70 4.67 -15.00 -21.05
N SER A 71 5.76 -14.80 -20.28
CA SER A 71 5.92 -13.71 -19.33
C SER A 71 7.11 -12.83 -19.71
N CYS A 72 6.89 -11.54 -19.89
CA CYS A 72 7.93 -10.56 -20.24
C CYS A 72 8.06 -9.51 -19.13
N LEU A 73 9.28 -9.35 -18.64
CA LEU A 73 9.66 -8.35 -17.65
C LEU A 73 10.68 -7.41 -18.28
N ALA A 74 10.41 -6.13 -18.29
CA ALA A 74 11.28 -5.09 -18.85
C ALA A 74 11.66 -4.08 -17.77
N ALA A 75 12.94 -3.78 -17.66
CA ALA A 75 13.48 -2.70 -16.86
C ALA A 75 14.32 -1.80 -17.78
N VAL A 76 13.90 -0.55 -17.96
CA VAL A 76 14.51 0.38 -18.90
C VAL A 76 14.91 1.66 -18.18
N GLU A 77 16.19 2.01 -18.25
CA GLU A 77 16.73 3.25 -17.70
C GLU A 77 16.59 4.37 -18.71
N VAL A 78 15.96 5.46 -18.30
CA VAL A 78 15.92 6.70 -19.06
C VAL A 78 16.36 7.83 -18.13
N THR A 79 17.50 8.42 -18.41
CA THR A 79 18.13 9.46 -17.55
C THR A 79 18.46 8.88 -16.14
N ASN A 80 17.66 9.16 -15.12
CA ASN A 80 17.82 8.66 -13.74
C ASN A 80 16.55 7.96 -13.26
N VAL A 81 15.66 7.60 -14.18
CA VAL A 81 14.40 6.93 -13.89
C VAL A 81 14.46 5.52 -14.47
N LEU A 82 14.11 4.54 -13.66
CA LEU A 82 13.91 3.17 -14.11
C LEU A 82 12.41 2.96 -14.39
N TYR A 83 12.11 2.60 -15.61
CA TYR A 83 10.78 2.18 -16.03
C TYR A 83 10.70 0.65 -15.99
N LEU A 84 9.69 0.14 -15.30
CA LEU A 84 9.45 -1.28 -15.11
C LEU A 84 8.12 -1.67 -15.74
N VAL A 85 8.12 -2.69 -16.57
CA VAL A 85 6.91 -3.23 -17.21
C VAL A 85 6.90 -4.74 -17.08
N SER A 86 5.77 -5.29 -16.67
CA SER A 86 5.52 -6.73 -16.60
C SER A 86 4.27 -7.10 -17.41
N ARG A 87 4.39 -8.12 -18.24
CA ARG A 87 3.28 -8.73 -19.00
C ARG A 87 3.31 -10.24 -18.82
N GLY A 88 2.15 -10.87 -18.61
CA GLY A 88 2.02 -12.32 -18.49
C GLY A 88 2.35 -12.87 -17.11
N GLY A 89 2.37 -12.04 -16.06
CA GLY A 89 2.73 -12.43 -14.70
C GLY A 89 4.18 -12.08 -14.35
N GLY A 90 4.69 -12.63 -13.27
CA GLY A 90 6.02 -12.33 -12.76
C GLY A 90 6.05 -11.23 -11.72
N SER A 91 7.21 -11.03 -11.11
CA SER A 91 7.40 -10.08 -10.01
C SER A 91 8.71 -9.34 -10.15
N MET A 92 8.72 -8.07 -9.75
CA MET A 92 9.95 -7.29 -9.64
C MET A 92 10.13 -6.75 -8.23
N PHE A 93 11.34 -6.83 -7.72
CA PHE A 93 11.74 -6.39 -6.39
C PHE A 93 12.84 -5.35 -6.49
N VAL A 94 12.90 -4.46 -5.51
CA VAL A 94 14.05 -3.59 -5.29
C VAL A 94 14.60 -3.82 -3.90
N ARG A 95 15.90 -3.91 -3.80
CA ARG A 95 16.62 -3.78 -2.55
C ARG A 95 17.24 -2.41 -2.47
N ARG A 96 16.84 -1.66 -1.46
CA ARG A 96 17.32 -0.31 -1.14
C ARG A 96 17.53 -0.20 0.37
N ASP A 97 18.64 0.37 0.80
CA ASP A 97 18.96 0.60 2.22
C ASP A 97 18.82 -0.68 3.09
N GLY A 98 19.23 -1.83 2.55
CA GLY A 98 19.17 -3.13 3.24
C GLY A 98 17.80 -3.80 3.28
N THR A 99 16.75 -3.17 2.75
CA THR A 99 15.39 -3.70 2.71
C THR A 99 14.99 -4.11 1.30
N THR A 100 14.48 -5.33 1.13
CA THR A 100 13.92 -5.79 -0.14
C THR A 100 12.42 -5.58 -0.15
N ARG A 101 11.90 -4.93 -1.20
CA ARG A 101 10.47 -4.67 -1.39
C ARG A 101 10.03 -5.08 -2.78
N ARG A 102 8.88 -5.69 -2.88
CA ARG A 102 8.25 -5.98 -4.18
C ARG A 102 7.65 -4.69 -4.75
N ILE A 103 7.98 -4.38 -6.01
CA ILE A 103 7.48 -3.20 -6.73
C ILE A 103 6.35 -3.59 -7.67
N ILE A 104 6.49 -4.72 -8.37
CA ILE A 104 5.55 -5.20 -9.38
C ILE A 104 5.17 -6.64 -9.08
N GLN A 105 3.89 -6.96 -9.28
CA GLN A 105 3.36 -8.32 -9.32
C GLN A 105 2.27 -8.42 -10.38
N GLY A 106 2.35 -9.42 -11.24
CA GLY A 106 1.38 -9.63 -12.31
C GLY A 106 1.63 -8.73 -13.52
N THR A 107 0.61 -8.50 -14.33
CA THR A 107 0.69 -7.65 -15.53
C THR A 107 0.42 -6.19 -15.14
N THR A 108 1.49 -5.40 -15.03
CA THR A 108 1.44 -4.00 -14.59
C THR A 108 2.75 -3.27 -14.92
N SER A 109 2.79 -1.97 -14.67
CA SER A 109 3.99 -1.15 -14.87
C SER A 109 4.23 -0.21 -13.68
N ALA A 110 5.49 0.19 -13.48
CA ALA A 110 5.89 1.14 -12.46
C ALA A 110 7.12 1.95 -12.93
N SER A 111 7.36 3.09 -12.29
CA SER A 111 8.59 3.86 -12.50
C SER A 111 9.11 4.40 -11.18
N GLY A 112 10.43 4.62 -11.10
CA GLY A 112 11.04 5.16 -9.90
C GLY A 112 12.43 5.72 -10.15
N ILE A 113 12.85 6.67 -9.29
CA ILE A 113 14.20 7.21 -9.32
C ILE A 113 15.15 6.17 -8.74
N MET A 114 16.21 5.89 -9.49
CA MET A 114 17.29 4.98 -9.08
C MET A 114 18.20 5.66 -8.06
N LYS A 115 18.67 4.89 -7.09
CA LYS A 115 19.71 5.31 -6.14
C LYS A 115 20.92 4.41 -6.27
N GLU A 116 22.10 4.97 -6.03
CA GLU A 116 23.35 4.22 -5.98
C GLU A 116 23.24 3.05 -5.00
N GLY A 117 23.62 1.86 -5.44
CA GLY A 117 23.53 0.63 -4.65
C GLY A 117 22.18 -0.08 -4.67
N ASP A 118 21.16 0.44 -5.39
CA ASP A 118 19.93 -0.30 -5.62
C ASP A 118 20.20 -1.60 -6.37
N VAL A 119 19.56 -2.69 -5.91
CA VAL A 119 19.55 -3.97 -6.63
C VAL A 119 18.12 -4.28 -7.05
N TYR A 120 17.89 -4.40 -8.35
CA TYR A 120 16.60 -4.76 -8.93
C TYR A 120 16.61 -6.23 -9.31
N ILE A 121 15.53 -6.95 -8.99
CA ILE A 121 15.37 -8.38 -9.23
C ILE A 121 14.06 -8.59 -9.97
N ALA A 122 14.13 -9.08 -11.21
CA ALA A 122 12.98 -9.50 -11.98
C ALA A 122 12.87 -11.02 -11.95
N CYS A 123 11.73 -11.56 -11.54
CA CYS A 123 11.49 -13.00 -11.44
C CYS A 123 10.32 -13.41 -12.32
N SER A 124 10.44 -14.52 -13.03
CA SER A 124 9.33 -15.15 -13.74
C SER A 124 8.22 -15.59 -12.78
N PRO A 125 6.98 -15.86 -13.27
CA PRO A 125 5.85 -16.22 -12.41
C PRO A 125 6.10 -17.41 -11.49
N SER A 126 6.92 -18.35 -11.92
CA SER A 126 7.25 -19.59 -11.22
C SER A 126 8.35 -19.45 -10.16
N LEU A 127 9.03 -18.29 -10.11
CA LEU A 127 10.18 -18.10 -9.23
C LEU A 127 9.94 -16.97 -8.21
N HIS A 128 10.18 -17.28 -6.92
CA HIS A 128 10.24 -16.31 -5.84
C HIS A 128 11.66 -16.20 -5.30
N PRO A 129 12.20 -14.99 -5.09
CA PRO A 129 13.59 -14.80 -4.69
C PRO A 129 13.94 -15.35 -3.28
N GLY A 130 12.94 -15.64 -2.42
CA GLY A 130 13.17 -16.18 -1.08
C GLY A 130 14.02 -15.30 -0.16
N ASP A 131 14.54 -15.88 0.91
CA ASP A 131 15.47 -15.23 1.85
C ASP A 131 16.92 -15.39 1.32
N VAL A 132 17.32 -14.48 0.45
CA VAL A 132 18.66 -14.46 -0.14
C VAL A 132 19.46 -13.28 0.43
N ASP A 133 20.77 -13.46 0.63
CA ASP A 133 21.66 -12.37 1.01
C ASP A 133 21.97 -11.47 -0.19
N TYR A 134 21.29 -10.37 -0.28
CA TYR A 134 21.43 -9.38 -1.36
C TYR A 134 22.62 -8.42 -1.17
N THR A 135 23.51 -8.63 -0.20
CA THR A 135 24.72 -7.82 -0.04
C THR A 135 25.87 -8.28 -0.94
N GLN A 136 25.72 -9.44 -1.52
CA GLN A 136 26.71 -10.09 -2.39
C GLN A 136 26.73 -9.50 -3.82
N ALA A 137 27.66 -9.92 -4.63
CA ALA A 137 27.69 -9.58 -6.05
C ALA A 137 26.50 -10.18 -6.81
N THR A 138 26.09 -9.57 -7.92
CA THR A 138 24.87 -9.97 -8.66
C THR A 138 24.88 -11.43 -9.14
N ASP A 139 26.04 -11.98 -9.48
CA ASP A 139 26.19 -13.38 -9.88
C ASP A 139 26.06 -14.35 -8.70
N GLU A 140 26.49 -13.97 -7.51
CA GLU A 140 26.30 -14.75 -6.28
C GLU A 140 24.83 -14.73 -5.83
N ILE A 141 24.16 -13.58 -5.94
CA ILE A 141 22.71 -13.46 -5.68
C ILE A 141 21.94 -14.36 -6.66
N ALA A 142 22.24 -14.30 -7.96
CA ALA A 142 21.60 -15.13 -8.98
C ALA A 142 21.76 -16.63 -8.69
N ARG A 143 22.95 -17.04 -8.27
CA ARG A 143 23.23 -18.43 -7.89
C ARG A 143 22.45 -18.84 -6.64
N SER A 144 22.44 -18.01 -5.60
CA SER A 144 21.71 -18.28 -4.36
C SER A 144 20.20 -18.41 -4.57
N ILE A 145 19.62 -17.57 -5.44
CA ILE A 145 18.21 -17.69 -5.86
C ILE A 145 17.97 -19.00 -6.59
N GLY A 146 18.89 -19.37 -7.51
CA GLY A 146 18.82 -20.63 -8.24
C GLY A 146 18.89 -21.85 -7.33
N ASP A 147 19.83 -21.88 -6.40
CA ASP A 147 19.99 -22.97 -5.43
C ASP A 147 18.74 -23.14 -4.54
N ALA A 148 18.15 -22.02 -4.10
CA ALA A 148 16.91 -22.03 -3.31
C ALA A 148 15.71 -22.54 -4.14
N PHE A 149 15.62 -22.16 -5.41
CA PHE A 149 14.57 -22.60 -6.31
C PHE A 149 14.67 -24.09 -6.65
N GLU A 150 15.89 -24.61 -6.91
CA GLU A 150 16.10 -26.02 -7.20
C GLU A 150 15.73 -26.97 -6.06
N GLN A 151 15.76 -26.46 -4.82
CA GLN A 151 15.30 -27.21 -3.66
C GLN A 151 13.77 -27.27 -3.52
N GLN A 152 13.05 -26.33 -4.13
CA GLN A 152 11.59 -26.18 -3.96
C GLN A 152 10.78 -26.78 -5.10
N THR A 153 11.21 -26.63 -6.36
CA THR A 153 10.46 -27.07 -7.52
C THR A 153 11.34 -27.60 -8.64
N PRO A 154 10.90 -28.65 -9.39
CA PRO A 154 11.62 -29.17 -10.57
C PRO A 154 11.36 -28.39 -11.86
N ASP A 155 10.38 -27.45 -11.88
CA ASP A 155 9.91 -26.78 -13.09
C ASP A 155 10.82 -25.61 -13.54
N ALA A 156 10.55 -25.04 -14.73
CA ALA A 156 11.28 -23.91 -15.27
C ALA A 156 11.12 -22.66 -14.42
N GLY A 157 12.16 -21.82 -14.37
CA GLY A 157 12.11 -20.56 -13.69
C GLY A 157 13.33 -19.69 -13.99
N SER A 158 13.14 -18.38 -14.00
CA SER A 158 14.22 -17.45 -14.36
C SER A 158 14.18 -16.18 -13.53
N CYS A 159 15.35 -15.62 -13.24
CA CYS A 159 15.47 -14.29 -12.67
C CYS A 159 16.60 -13.50 -13.34
N LEU A 160 16.43 -12.18 -13.32
CA LEU A 160 17.42 -11.21 -13.77
C LEU A 160 17.69 -10.23 -12.64
N ILE A 161 18.95 -10.05 -12.29
CA ILE A 161 19.41 -9.17 -11.22
C ILE A 161 20.23 -8.05 -11.82
N VAL A 162 19.90 -6.82 -11.47
CA VAL A 162 20.58 -5.62 -11.98
C VAL A 162 20.95 -4.73 -10.80
N GLN A 163 22.23 -4.45 -10.63
CA GLN A 163 22.74 -3.49 -9.65
C GLN A 163 23.00 -2.15 -10.32
N TYR A 164 22.43 -1.10 -9.75
CA TYR A 164 22.62 0.25 -10.24
C TYR A 164 23.93 0.85 -9.72
N GLU A 165 24.78 1.23 -10.67
CA GLU A 165 25.97 2.05 -10.43
C GLU A 165 25.82 3.30 -11.30
N PRO A 166 25.85 4.51 -10.71
CA PRO A 166 25.70 5.73 -11.50
C PRO A 166 26.82 5.80 -12.55
N HIS A 167 26.43 6.12 -13.77
CA HIS A 167 27.41 6.40 -14.83
C HIS A 167 28.19 7.65 -14.39
N GLN A 168 29.44 7.48 -14.01
CA GLN A 168 30.38 8.59 -14.04
C GLN A 168 30.52 8.97 -15.51
N GLU A 169 29.98 10.12 -15.88
CA GLU A 169 30.41 10.77 -17.12
C GLU A 169 31.93 10.88 -17.04
N THR A 170 32.62 10.00 -17.75
CA THR A 170 34.01 10.18 -18.01
C THR A 170 34.12 11.41 -18.90
N ALA A 171 34.19 12.57 -18.27
CA ALA A 171 34.76 13.73 -18.91
C ALA A 171 36.15 13.31 -19.33
N ASN A 172 36.32 13.02 -20.62
CA ASN A 172 37.63 12.87 -21.22
C ASN A 172 38.46 14.10 -20.84
N PRO A 173 39.51 13.99 -20.05
CA PRO A 173 40.39 15.11 -19.85
C PRO A 173 41.10 15.31 -21.19
N VAL A 174 40.68 16.32 -21.93
CA VAL A 174 41.52 16.91 -22.94
C VAL A 174 42.78 17.34 -22.20
N GLN A 175 43.83 16.57 -22.31
CA GLN A 175 45.16 16.96 -21.86
C GLN A 175 45.58 18.18 -22.68
N GLN A 176 45.24 19.35 -22.23
CA GLN A 176 45.99 20.55 -22.58
C GLN A 176 47.32 20.46 -21.84
N LYS A 177 48.36 20.06 -22.57
CA LYS A 177 49.75 20.30 -22.21
C LYS A 177 49.94 21.81 -22.12
N THR A 178 49.73 22.37 -20.94
CA THR A 178 50.23 23.72 -20.65
C THR A 178 51.70 23.61 -20.32
N THR A 179 52.55 23.82 -21.31
CA THR A 179 53.90 24.26 -21.07
C THR A 179 53.85 25.64 -20.42
N PRO A 180 54.51 25.87 -19.32
CA PRO A 180 54.57 27.22 -18.72
C PRO A 180 55.43 28.09 -19.65
N PHE A 181 54.76 28.97 -20.39
CA PHE A 181 55.43 30.03 -21.11
C PHE A 181 55.74 31.14 -20.09
N ILE A 182 56.99 31.25 -19.69
CA ILE A 182 57.49 32.41 -18.91
C ILE A 182 57.80 33.47 -19.96
N PRO A 183 57.04 34.59 -19.99
CA PRO A 183 57.38 35.72 -20.85
C PRO A 183 58.59 36.49 -20.29
N PRO A 184 59.57 36.78 -21.10
CA PRO A 184 60.67 37.65 -20.67
C PRO A 184 60.22 39.09 -20.60
N HIS A 185 60.60 39.77 -19.55
CA HIS A 185 60.63 41.22 -19.37
C HIS A 185 59.36 42.03 -19.62
N ILE A 186 58.67 42.37 -18.55
CA ILE A 186 57.82 43.53 -18.51
C ILE A 186 58.68 44.77 -18.48
N GLN A 187 58.95 45.31 -19.69
CA GLN A 187 59.38 46.71 -19.77
C GLN A 187 58.18 47.57 -19.46
N THR A 188 58.35 48.43 -18.48
CA THR A 188 57.36 49.44 -18.08
C THR A 188 56.98 50.30 -19.26
N LEU A 189 55.90 49.97 -19.91
CA LEU A 189 55.24 50.88 -20.87
C LEU A 189 54.49 51.94 -20.08
N VAL A 190 55.05 53.11 -20.07
CA VAL A 190 54.37 54.33 -19.62
C VAL A 190 53.17 54.56 -20.57
N ALA A 191 51.97 54.09 -20.15
CA ALA A 191 50.77 54.22 -20.95
C ALA A 191 50.41 55.69 -21.10
N THR A 192 50.38 56.16 -22.34
CA THR A 192 49.90 57.49 -22.73
C THR A 192 48.41 57.64 -22.36
N LYS A 193 47.99 58.91 -22.14
CA LYS A 193 46.60 59.22 -21.70
C LYS A 193 45.52 58.57 -22.59
N HIS A 194 45.79 58.38 -23.89
CA HIS A 194 44.93 57.69 -24.83
C HIS A 194 44.82 56.18 -24.60
N GLN A 195 45.89 55.49 -24.23
CA GLN A 195 45.86 54.03 -23.93
C GLN A 195 45.10 53.71 -22.65
N ARG A 196 45.10 54.56 -21.64
CA ARG A 196 44.29 54.43 -20.44
C ARG A 196 42.80 54.61 -20.73
N MET A 197 42.46 55.48 -21.66
CA MET A 197 41.08 55.72 -22.06
C MET A 197 40.52 54.55 -22.89
N THR A 198 41.30 53.94 -23.79
CA THR A 198 40.91 52.72 -24.54
C THR A 198 40.83 51.49 -23.66
N LEU A 199 41.70 51.34 -22.65
CA LEU A 199 41.60 50.27 -21.65
C LEU A 199 40.35 50.41 -20.78
N GLY A 200 40.01 51.64 -20.36
CA GLY A 200 38.79 51.97 -19.62
C GLY A 200 37.52 51.63 -20.40
N ILE A 201 37.48 51.99 -21.69
CA ILE A 201 36.36 51.65 -22.59
C ILE A 201 36.24 50.14 -22.80
N GLY A 202 37.37 49.41 -22.94
CA GLY A 202 37.37 47.95 -23.07
C GLY A 202 36.83 47.25 -21.84
N ILE A 203 37.17 47.73 -20.62
CA ILE A 203 36.62 47.19 -19.36
C ILE A 203 35.12 47.46 -19.24
N VAL A 204 34.66 48.63 -19.60
CA VAL A 204 33.23 48.98 -19.59
C VAL A 204 32.45 48.09 -20.58
N LEU A 205 32.97 47.89 -21.79
CA LEU A 205 32.35 46.96 -22.77
C LEU A 205 32.31 45.50 -22.30
N LEU A 206 33.37 45.03 -21.63
CA LEU A 206 33.39 43.71 -21.04
C LEU A 206 32.39 43.56 -19.89
N MET A 207 32.25 44.59 -19.05
CA MET A 207 31.21 44.62 -18.02
C MET A 207 29.80 44.63 -18.63
N MET A 208 29.54 45.42 -19.65
CA MET A 208 28.26 45.44 -20.36
C MET A 208 27.96 44.08 -20.99
N LEU A 209 28.96 43.43 -21.59
CA LEU A 209 28.81 42.09 -22.14
C LEU A 209 28.49 41.06 -21.04
N GLY A 210 29.21 41.12 -19.94
CA GLY A 210 28.95 40.27 -18.77
C GLY A 210 27.55 40.47 -18.21
N ILE A 211 27.10 41.71 -18.05
CA ILE A 211 25.75 42.04 -17.62
C ILE A 211 24.71 41.54 -18.65
N SER A 212 24.97 41.74 -19.94
CA SER A 212 24.06 41.27 -21.00
C SER A 212 23.92 39.75 -21.04
N VAL A 213 25.02 39.00 -20.80
CA VAL A 213 24.98 37.53 -20.73
C VAL A 213 24.23 37.05 -19.47
N VAL A 214 24.44 37.69 -18.33
CA VAL A 214 23.71 37.38 -17.09
C VAL A 214 22.23 37.66 -17.20
N PHE A 215 21.86 38.83 -17.71
CA PHE A 215 20.46 39.19 -17.96
C PHE A 215 19.82 38.33 -19.05
N GLY A 216 20.55 38.00 -20.11
CA GLY A 216 20.08 37.11 -21.17
C GLY A 216 19.79 35.70 -20.65
N ASN A 217 20.65 35.16 -19.83
CA ASN A 217 20.46 33.85 -19.18
C ASN A 217 19.30 33.86 -18.16
N ALA A 218 19.20 34.91 -17.33
CA ALA A 218 18.09 35.07 -16.40
C ALA A 218 16.74 35.18 -17.14
N HIS A 219 16.70 35.95 -18.22
CA HIS A 219 15.50 36.13 -19.06
C HIS A 219 15.09 34.83 -19.75
N ARG A 220 16.04 34.07 -20.30
CA ARG A 220 15.79 32.74 -20.87
C ARG A 220 15.26 31.77 -19.85
N LYS A 221 15.85 31.76 -18.65
CA LYS A 221 15.39 30.88 -17.56
C LYS A 221 13.95 31.20 -17.17
N ASN A 222 13.59 32.47 -17.04
CA ASN A 222 12.21 32.89 -16.72
C ASN A 222 11.21 32.52 -17.84
N ILE A 223 11.59 32.64 -19.09
CA ILE A 223 10.72 32.21 -20.22
C ILE A 223 10.47 30.70 -20.15
N LEU A 224 11.51 29.89 -19.90
CA LEU A 224 11.39 28.43 -19.78
C LEU A 224 10.54 28.02 -18.56
N LEU A 225 10.71 28.70 -17.42
CA LEU A 225 9.89 28.45 -16.22
C LEU A 225 8.42 28.80 -16.47
N ASN A 226 8.14 29.95 -17.12
CA ASN A 226 6.76 30.35 -17.45
C ASN A 226 6.12 29.36 -18.45
N GLN A 227 6.87 28.85 -19.42
CA GLN A 227 6.39 27.85 -20.37
C GLN A 227 6.11 26.52 -19.65
N ALA A 228 7.02 26.08 -18.76
CA ALA A 228 6.82 24.87 -17.96
C ALA A 228 5.58 25.00 -17.06
N PHE A 229 5.40 26.13 -16.39
CA PHE A 229 4.22 26.40 -15.56
C PHE A 229 2.92 26.37 -16.37
N ALA A 230 2.88 27.05 -17.51
CA ALA A 230 1.71 27.06 -18.40
C ALA A 230 1.37 25.65 -18.92
N SER A 231 2.38 24.86 -19.28
CA SER A 231 2.20 23.47 -19.73
C SER A 231 1.61 22.59 -18.63
N VAL A 232 2.07 22.74 -17.38
CA VAL A 232 1.53 21.99 -16.24
C VAL A 232 0.07 22.41 -15.99
N GLN A 233 -0.23 23.70 -15.96
CA GLN A 233 -1.60 24.19 -15.78
C GLN A 233 -2.54 23.66 -16.87
N GLU A 234 -2.12 23.66 -18.13
CA GLU A 234 -2.92 23.12 -19.24
C GLU A 234 -3.18 21.62 -19.07
N THR A 235 -2.14 20.85 -18.73
CA THR A 235 -2.25 19.40 -18.49
C THR A 235 -3.19 19.09 -17.34
N VAL A 236 -3.03 19.80 -16.22
CA VAL A 236 -3.88 19.63 -15.04
C VAL A 236 -5.33 20.03 -15.34
N SER A 237 -5.54 21.16 -16.01
CA SER A 237 -6.89 21.61 -16.41
C SER A 237 -7.60 20.58 -17.30
N LYS A 238 -6.86 19.96 -18.22
CA LYS A 238 -7.40 18.88 -19.06
C LYS A 238 -7.85 17.68 -18.22
N HIS A 239 -7.01 17.20 -17.31
CA HIS A 239 -7.37 16.09 -16.44
C HIS A 239 -8.54 16.43 -15.51
N VAL A 240 -8.59 17.64 -14.95
CA VAL A 240 -9.71 18.09 -14.13
C VAL A 240 -11.02 18.09 -14.93
N THR A 241 -11.01 18.63 -16.15
CA THR A 241 -12.19 18.65 -17.03
C THR A 241 -12.62 17.23 -17.41
N GLU A 242 -11.67 16.33 -17.67
CA GLU A 242 -11.94 14.94 -17.97
C GLU A 242 -12.55 14.23 -16.75
N ALA A 243 -12.00 14.43 -15.56
CA ALA A 243 -12.54 13.89 -14.31
C ALA A 243 -13.96 14.42 -14.02
N GLU A 244 -14.22 15.70 -14.25
CA GLU A 244 -15.57 16.29 -14.11
C GLU A 244 -16.56 15.69 -15.13
N SER A 245 -16.11 15.35 -16.33
CA SER A 245 -16.95 14.70 -17.34
C SER A 245 -17.28 13.26 -17.01
N LEU A 246 -16.39 12.56 -16.30
CA LEU A 246 -16.63 11.23 -15.76
C LEU A 246 -17.61 11.29 -14.58
N GLY A 247 -17.46 12.29 -13.72
CA GLY A 247 -18.37 12.63 -12.62
C GLY A 247 -18.88 11.41 -11.87
N THR A 248 -20.15 11.42 -11.53
CA THR A 248 -20.82 10.31 -10.81
C THR A 248 -21.06 9.07 -11.68
N LEU A 249 -20.77 9.10 -12.97
CA LEU A 249 -20.95 7.95 -13.87
C LEU A 249 -19.84 6.92 -13.69
N ASN A 250 -18.63 7.35 -13.35
CA ASN A 250 -17.46 6.51 -13.10
C ASN A 250 -16.49 7.24 -12.16
N GLU A 251 -16.82 7.26 -10.88
CA GLU A 251 -16.07 7.94 -9.83
C GLU A 251 -14.65 7.40 -9.69
N GLN A 252 -14.44 6.11 -9.89
CA GLN A 252 -13.11 5.51 -9.87
C GLN A 252 -12.23 6.07 -11.01
N ALA A 253 -12.74 6.12 -12.23
CA ALA A 253 -11.99 6.68 -13.36
C ALA A 253 -11.77 8.19 -13.18
N ALA A 254 -12.72 8.91 -12.56
CA ALA A 254 -12.53 10.32 -12.21
C ALA A 254 -11.39 10.48 -11.18
N ALA A 255 -11.35 9.65 -10.14
CA ALA A 255 -10.27 9.65 -9.16
C ALA A 255 -8.90 9.32 -9.78
N GLU A 256 -8.82 8.32 -10.66
CA GLU A 256 -7.59 7.98 -11.38
C GLU A 256 -7.08 9.13 -12.25
N THR A 257 -8.00 9.83 -12.92
CA THR A 257 -7.68 11.01 -13.74
C THR A 257 -7.18 12.18 -12.88
N LEU A 258 -7.79 12.41 -11.73
CA LEU A 258 -7.32 13.42 -10.76
C LEU A 258 -5.96 13.05 -10.14
N LEU A 259 -5.68 11.77 -9.89
CA LEU A 259 -4.37 11.29 -9.46
C LEU A 259 -3.29 11.57 -10.52
N ALA A 260 -3.61 11.42 -11.80
CA ALA A 260 -2.71 11.80 -12.89
C ALA A 260 -2.45 13.32 -12.92
N ALA A 261 -3.47 14.14 -12.65
CA ALA A 261 -3.31 15.58 -12.50
C ALA A 261 -2.38 15.95 -11.35
N LYS A 262 -2.60 15.35 -10.15
CA LYS A 262 -1.74 15.53 -8.98
C LYS A 262 -0.30 15.16 -9.28
N LYS A 263 -0.08 14.01 -9.91
CA LYS A 263 1.25 13.54 -10.31
C LYS A 263 1.97 14.55 -11.19
N SER A 264 1.27 15.16 -12.17
CA SER A 264 1.85 16.18 -13.05
C SER A 264 2.32 17.42 -12.26
N ILE A 265 1.62 17.79 -11.19
CA ILE A 265 2.02 18.89 -10.31
C ILE A 265 3.23 18.47 -9.46
N ASP A 266 3.20 17.30 -8.83
CA ASP A 266 4.27 16.79 -7.98
C ASP A 266 5.61 16.66 -8.74
N GLU A 267 5.55 16.27 -10.02
CA GLU A 267 6.71 16.20 -10.92
C GLU A 267 7.25 17.59 -11.30
N ALA A 268 6.38 18.59 -11.35
CA ALA A 268 6.74 19.95 -11.75
C ALA A 268 7.26 20.81 -10.57
N LEU A 269 6.73 20.62 -9.37
CA LEU A 269 7.06 21.43 -8.18
C LEU A 269 8.57 21.59 -7.94
N PRO A 270 9.43 20.54 -8.06
CA PRO A 270 10.87 20.67 -7.85
C PRO A 270 11.58 21.59 -8.84
N VAL A 271 10.96 21.93 -9.97
CA VAL A 271 11.53 22.84 -10.99
C VAL A 271 11.47 24.29 -10.53
N PHE A 272 10.53 24.62 -9.65
CA PHE A 272 10.27 25.98 -9.18
C PHE A 272 10.89 26.22 -7.79
N SER A 273 11.27 27.48 -7.55
CA SER A 273 11.74 27.87 -6.21
C SER A 273 10.57 27.89 -5.22
N PRO A 274 10.71 27.35 -3.98
CA PRO A 274 9.65 27.38 -2.98
C PRO A 274 9.09 28.79 -2.67
N ASP A 275 9.90 29.83 -2.88
CA ASP A 275 9.48 31.23 -2.67
C ASP A 275 8.79 31.87 -3.88
N SER A 276 8.79 31.20 -5.05
CA SER A 276 8.18 31.74 -6.27
C SER A 276 6.66 31.69 -6.22
N ASP A 277 6.03 32.59 -6.97
CA ASP A 277 4.58 32.65 -7.07
C ASP A 277 4.01 31.42 -7.83
N GLU A 278 4.77 30.89 -8.78
CA GLU A 278 4.41 29.67 -9.52
C GLU A 278 4.39 28.45 -8.60
N TYR A 279 5.37 28.30 -7.73
CA TYR A 279 5.40 27.22 -6.74
C TYR A 279 4.16 27.25 -5.83
N LYS A 280 3.84 28.42 -5.25
CA LYS A 280 2.67 28.60 -4.38
C LYS A 280 1.35 28.32 -5.11
N GLN A 281 1.25 28.72 -6.37
CA GLN A 281 0.07 28.44 -7.17
C GLN A 281 -0.08 26.93 -7.46
N LEU A 282 1.02 26.24 -7.77
CA LEU A 282 1.00 24.78 -7.95
C LEU A 282 0.66 24.05 -6.64
N GLU A 283 1.15 24.53 -5.51
CA GLU A 283 0.82 23.97 -4.19
C GLU A 283 -0.67 24.11 -3.88
N THR A 284 -1.23 25.30 -4.11
CA THR A 284 -2.68 25.54 -3.94
C THR A 284 -3.51 24.66 -4.88
N LEU A 285 -3.06 24.51 -6.13
CA LEU A 285 -3.72 23.65 -7.11
C LEU A 285 -3.64 22.17 -6.70
N ARG A 286 -2.51 21.74 -6.15
CA ARG A 286 -2.32 20.38 -5.61
C ARG A 286 -3.31 20.10 -4.49
N GLU A 287 -3.46 21.03 -3.54
CA GLU A 287 -4.41 20.91 -2.43
C GLU A 287 -5.87 20.82 -2.90
N ASP A 288 -6.26 21.62 -3.91
CA ASP A 288 -7.59 21.54 -4.50
C ASP A 288 -7.83 20.17 -5.15
N ILE A 289 -6.86 19.67 -5.93
CA ILE A 289 -6.95 18.35 -6.57
C ILE A 289 -6.99 17.24 -5.53
N GLU A 290 -6.19 17.30 -4.45
CA GLU A 290 -6.25 16.33 -3.36
C GLU A 290 -7.63 16.32 -2.68
N SER A 291 -8.25 17.47 -2.51
CA SER A 291 -9.62 17.56 -2.01
C SER A 291 -10.63 16.89 -2.93
N ARG A 292 -10.50 17.11 -4.27
CA ARG A 292 -11.34 16.45 -5.27
C ARG A 292 -11.12 14.95 -5.35
N ILE A 293 -9.88 14.48 -5.20
CA ILE A 293 -9.56 13.05 -5.11
C ILE A 293 -10.25 12.43 -3.90
N ARG A 294 -10.13 13.07 -2.72
CA ARG A 294 -10.82 12.58 -1.51
C ARG A 294 -12.32 12.46 -1.73
N THR A 295 -12.93 13.44 -2.38
CA THR A 295 -14.37 13.41 -2.70
C THR A 295 -14.70 12.28 -3.65
N ALA A 296 -13.95 12.12 -4.75
CA ALA A 296 -14.17 11.08 -5.75
C ALA A 296 -13.85 9.66 -5.24
N GLN A 297 -13.02 9.55 -4.22
CA GLN A 297 -12.69 8.30 -3.54
C GLN A 297 -13.51 8.07 -2.26
N HIS A 298 -14.49 8.91 -1.97
CA HIS A 298 -15.30 8.82 -0.74
C HIS A 298 -14.43 8.78 0.52
N ILE A 299 -13.39 9.65 0.59
CA ILE A 299 -12.51 9.77 1.74
C ILE A 299 -13.03 10.90 2.64
N TYR A 300 -13.58 10.52 3.79
CA TYR A 300 -14.11 11.45 4.78
C TYR A 300 -13.10 11.68 5.89
N THR A 301 -12.57 12.89 5.98
CA THR A 301 -11.69 13.28 7.10
C THR A 301 -12.55 13.80 8.25
N ILE A 302 -12.43 13.15 9.38
CA ILE A 302 -13.16 13.49 10.61
C ILE A 302 -12.20 14.26 11.52
N GLU A 303 -12.46 15.54 11.75
CA GLU A 303 -11.66 16.35 12.67
C GLU A 303 -11.98 15.98 14.13
N GLN A 304 -13.24 15.87 14.46
CA GLN A 304 -13.70 15.54 15.80
C GLN A 304 -15.01 14.73 15.73
N PRO A 305 -14.97 13.40 15.94
CA PRO A 305 -16.17 12.59 16.02
C PRO A 305 -16.97 12.93 17.28
N ASP A 306 -18.27 12.67 17.23
CA ASP A 306 -19.15 12.87 18.38
C ASP A 306 -18.76 11.95 19.53
N LEU A 307 -18.67 12.49 20.75
CA LEU A 307 -18.56 11.65 21.94
C LEU A 307 -19.90 10.93 22.16
N PHE A 308 -19.91 9.62 21.92
CA PHE A 308 -21.09 8.80 22.13
C PHE A 308 -21.27 8.44 23.60
N PHE A 309 -20.19 8.00 24.28
CA PHE A 309 -20.20 7.59 25.67
C PHE A 309 -18.81 7.70 26.30
N ASP A 310 -18.75 8.09 27.59
CA ASP A 310 -17.52 8.14 28.38
C ASP A 310 -17.63 7.12 29.52
N ILE A 311 -16.79 6.10 29.51
CA ILE A 311 -16.78 5.00 30.48
C ILE A 311 -16.47 5.52 31.88
N SER A 312 -15.71 6.61 32.00
CA SER A 312 -15.37 7.23 33.27
C SER A 312 -16.61 7.79 34.02
N TRP A 313 -17.72 8.04 33.32
CA TRP A 313 -19.00 8.45 33.97
C TRP A 313 -19.60 7.34 34.81
N VAL A 314 -19.32 6.07 34.51
CA VAL A 314 -19.78 4.93 35.29
C VAL A 314 -18.87 4.66 36.46
N LYS A 315 -17.55 4.66 36.19
CA LYS A 315 -16.53 4.38 37.20
C LYS A 315 -15.26 5.15 36.87
N ASN A 316 -14.81 5.96 37.83
CA ASN A 316 -13.60 6.76 37.67
C ASN A 316 -12.37 5.89 37.33
N GLY A 317 -11.72 6.22 36.21
CA GLY A 317 -10.56 5.50 35.70
C GLY A 317 -10.88 4.20 34.97
N GLY A 318 -12.16 3.96 34.64
CA GLY A 318 -12.61 2.88 33.77
C GLY A 318 -12.07 3.02 32.35
N THR A 319 -11.73 1.90 31.74
CA THR A 319 -11.29 1.80 30.33
C THR A 319 -11.84 0.51 29.75
N SER A 320 -11.94 0.42 28.43
CA SER A 320 -12.27 -0.83 27.77
C SER A 320 -11.42 -1.02 26.52
N GLU A 321 -11.08 -2.25 26.20
CA GLU A 321 -10.35 -2.59 24.97
C GLU A 321 -11.22 -3.36 23.98
N ARG A 322 -12.34 -3.90 24.43
CA ARG A 322 -13.28 -4.69 23.65
C ARG A 322 -14.73 -4.36 23.99
N PHE A 323 -15.54 -4.27 22.98
CA PHE A 323 -16.97 -4.16 23.11
C PHE A 323 -17.71 -4.95 22.03
N HIS A 324 -18.93 -5.32 22.26
CA HIS A 324 -19.76 -6.05 21.29
C HIS A 324 -21.15 -5.45 21.27
N LEU A 325 -21.74 -5.37 20.09
CA LEU A 325 -23.12 -4.89 19.88
C LEU A 325 -24.03 -6.08 19.58
N SER A 326 -25.02 -6.29 20.42
CA SER A 326 -26.12 -7.22 20.15
C SER A 326 -27.45 -6.47 20.24
N ASP A 327 -28.25 -6.56 19.20
CA ASP A 327 -29.46 -5.75 19.05
C ASP A 327 -29.16 -4.24 19.22
N ASP A 328 -29.74 -3.58 20.23
CA ASP A 328 -29.50 -2.17 20.56
C ASP A 328 -28.60 -1.99 21.81
N THR A 329 -27.85 -3.00 22.19
CA THR A 329 -27.08 -2.99 23.45
C THR A 329 -25.61 -3.27 23.20
N ILE A 330 -24.76 -2.32 23.59
CA ILE A 330 -23.32 -2.49 23.66
C ILE A 330 -23.00 -3.20 24.98
N THR A 331 -22.23 -4.28 24.90
CA THR A 331 -21.61 -4.92 26.05
C THR A 331 -20.13 -4.66 26.01
N MET A 332 -19.51 -4.22 27.10
CA MET A 332 -18.09 -3.91 27.17
C MET A 332 -17.48 -4.40 28.46
N VAL A 333 -16.20 -4.74 28.42
CA VAL A 333 -15.42 -5.20 29.58
C VAL A 333 -14.30 -4.22 29.88
N ASP A 334 -14.26 -3.78 31.14
CA ASP A 334 -13.14 -3.01 31.70
C ASP A 334 -12.12 -3.99 32.30
N THR A 335 -11.06 -4.22 31.53
CA THR A 335 -9.99 -5.15 31.93
C THR A 335 -9.12 -4.57 33.06
N LYS A 336 -9.11 -3.26 33.26
CA LYS A 336 -8.36 -2.62 34.34
C LYS A 336 -9.07 -2.76 35.69
N LEU A 337 -10.37 -2.55 35.72
CA LEU A 337 -11.18 -2.59 36.92
C LEU A 337 -11.92 -3.92 37.14
N GLY A 338 -11.83 -4.84 36.17
CA GLY A 338 -12.51 -6.12 36.20
C GLY A 338 -14.04 -5.99 36.22
N SER A 339 -14.58 -5.08 35.41
CA SER A 339 -16.01 -4.74 35.41
C SER A 339 -16.65 -4.97 34.06
N LEU A 340 -17.88 -5.42 34.03
CA LEU A 340 -18.67 -5.65 32.83
C LEU A 340 -19.86 -4.69 32.81
N TYR A 341 -20.02 -3.97 31.71
CA TYR A 341 -21.09 -2.98 31.54
C TYR A 341 -21.93 -3.28 30.32
N THR A 342 -23.17 -2.79 30.36
CA THR A 342 -24.02 -2.67 29.16
C THR A 342 -24.45 -1.23 28.97
N VAL A 343 -24.56 -0.80 27.71
CA VAL A 343 -24.98 0.52 27.30
C VAL A 343 -25.97 0.37 26.15
N PRO A 344 -27.27 0.57 26.37
CA PRO A 344 -28.24 0.66 25.28
C PRO A 344 -27.91 1.86 24.39
N VAL A 345 -27.77 1.63 23.08
CA VAL A 345 -27.44 2.68 22.11
C VAL A 345 -28.44 3.83 22.14
N SER A 346 -29.71 3.50 22.23
CA SER A 346 -30.81 4.46 22.25
C SER A 346 -30.86 5.34 23.51
N LYS A 347 -30.38 4.84 24.67
CA LYS A 347 -30.47 5.53 25.96
C LYS A 347 -29.17 6.14 26.44
N LYS A 348 -28.03 5.62 25.99
CA LYS A 348 -26.68 6.06 26.38
C LYS A 348 -26.42 6.10 27.88
N ASN A 349 -27.09 5.24 28.66
CA ASN A 349 -26.85 5.06 30.10
C ASN A 349 -26.28 3.67 30.33
N ALA A 350 -25.25 3.56 31.15
CA ALA A 350 -24.63 2.28 31.43
C ALA A 350 -25.14 1.63 32.70
N ASP A 351 -25.30 0.32 32.64
CA ASP A 351 -25.57 -0.52 33.79
C ASP A 351 -24.32 -1.40 34.08
N LEU A 352 -23.87 -1.38 35.33
CA LEU A 352 -22.84 -2.30 35.79
C LEU A 352 -23.47 -3.69 35.98
N LEU A 353 -23.12 -4.66 35.16
CA LEU A 353 -23.64 -6.02 35.24
C LEU A 353 -22.96 -6.87 36.30
N ALA A 354 -21.60 -6.83 36.33
CA ALA A 354 -20.80 -7.65 37.21
C ALA A 354 -19.42 -7.04 37.44
N THR A 355 -18.77 -7.46 38.52
CA THR A 355 -17.35 -7.19 38.78
C THR A 355 -16.69 -8.50 39.20
N ASN A 356 -15.61 -8.87 38.54
CA ASN A 356 -14.86 -10.09 38.82
C ASN A 356 -13.38 -9.92 38.41
N GLU A 357 -12.45 -10.37 39.22
CA GLU A 357 -11.01 -10.28 38.92
C GLU A 357 -10.64 -11.00 37.61
N ILE A 358 -11.36 -12.07 37.26
CA ILE A 358 -11.12 -12.83 36.03
C ILE A 358 -11.34 -11.96 34.77
N PHE A 359 -12.17 -10.91 34.83
CA PHE A 359 -12.44 -10.01 33.73
C PHE A 359 -11.22 -9.18 33.33
N LYS A 360 -10.22 -9.06 34.20
CA LYS A 360 -8.96 -8.37 33.91
C LYS A 360 -8.11 -9.08 32.84
N ASN A 361 -8.39 -10.36 32.58
CA ASN A 361 -7.68 -11.18 31.62
C ASN A 361 -8.47 -11.42 30.31
N VAL A 362 -9.57 -10.71 30.12
CA VAL A 362 -10.43 -10.86 28.93
C VAL A 362 -9.77 -10.23 27.71
N THR A 363 -9.72 -10.99 26.62
CA THR A 363 -9.15 -10.58 25.34
C THR A 363 -10.17 -10.40 24.23
N ALA A 364 -11.34 -11.07 24.32
CA ALA A 364 -12.44 -10.92 23.38
C ALA A 364 -13.79 -11.05 24.10
N ILE A 365 -14.82 -10.46 23.53
CA ILE A 365 -16.20 -10.45 24.06
C ILE A 365 -17.20 -10.62 22.93
N THR A 366 -18.23 -11.39 23.18
CA THR A 366 -19.39 -11.48 22.32
C THR A 366 -20.68 -11.61 23.12
N SER A 367 -21.81 -11.29 22.54
CA SER A 367 -23.11 -11.41 23.17
C SER A 367 -24.20 -11.80 22.18
N SER A 368 -25.19 -12.53 22.67
CA SER A 368 -26.40 -12.86 21.92
C SER A 368 -27.60 -12.75 22.87
N GLY A 369 -28.38 -11.70 22.69
CA GLY A 369 -29.43 -11.34 23.66
C GLY A 369 -28.84 -11.13 25.06
N ASN A 370 -29.35 -11.88 26.04
CA ASN A 370 -28.90 -11.77 27.44
C ASN A 370 -27.66 -12.61 27.77
N ASN A 371 -27.20 -13.42 26.83
CA ASN A 371 -26.01 -14.27 27.01
C ASN A 371 -24.76 -13.51 26.59
N ILE A 372 -23.82 -13.37 27.51
CA ILE A 372 -22.54 -12.69 27.29
C ILE A 372 -21.45 -13.72 27.53
N TYR A 373 -20.52 -13.81 26.59
CA TYR A 373 -19.38 -14.71 26.60
C TYR A 373 -18.10 -13.91 26.45
N LEU A 374 -17.12 -14.25 27.26
CA LEU A 374 -15.86 -13.52 27.39
C LEU A 374 -14.72 -14.55 27.26
N LEU A 375 -13.80 -14.32 26.35
CA LEU A 375 -12.55 -15.10 26.28
C LEU A 375 -11.58 -14.55 27.32
N ALA A 376 -11.42 -15.26 28.43
CA ALA A 376 -10.55 -14.78 29.51
C ALA A 376 -9.07 -15.10 29.25
N SER A 377 -8.76 -16.28 28.75
CA SER A 377 -7.44 -16.70 28.25
C SER A 377 -7.58 -18.12 27.69
N THR A 378 -6.56 -18.57 26.95
CA THR A 378 -6.53 -19.96 26.47
C THR A 378 -6.52 -20.98 27.63
N GLU A 379 -5.95 -20.60 28.77
CA GLU A 379 -5.89 -21.48 29.97
C GLU A 379 -7.19 -21.50 30.80
N THR A 380 -7.95 -20.41 30.75
CA THR A 380 -9.23 -20.26 31.49
C THR A 380 -10.43 -20.66 30.65
N GLY A 381 -10.34 -20.41 29.35
CA GLY A 381 -11.41 -20.65 28.40
C GLY A 381 -12.40 -19.48 28.27
N ILE A 382 -13.60 -19.80 27.80
CA ILE A 382 -14.68 -18.84 27.62
C ILE A 382 -15.59 -18.86 28.84
N ILE A 383 -15.77 -17.72 29.46
CA ILE A 383 -16.56 -17.51 30.67
C ILE A 383 -17.85 -16.74 30.37
N ASP A 384 -18.83 -16.83 31.24
CA ASP A 384 -20.05 -16.01 31.19
C ASP A 384 -19.91 -14.69 31.96
N LYS A 385 -20.97 -13.90 31.94
CA LYS A 385 -21.07 -12.62 32.67
C LYS A 385 -20.89 -12.71 34.19
N ASN A 386 -20.94 -13.89 34.78
CA ASN A 386 -20.70 -14.11 36.19
C ASN A 386 -19.25 -14.56 36.47
N GLY A 387 -18.44 -14.75 35.44
CA GLY A 387 -17.09 -15.30 35.52
C GLY A 387 -17.05 -16.84 35.63
N THR A 388 -18.17 -17.49 35.30
CA THR A 388 -18.25 -18.95 35.31
C THR A 388 -17.77 -19.49 33.98
N THR A 389 -16.79 -20.42 33.99
CA THR A 389 -16.32 -21.08 32.78
C THR A 389 -17.45 -21.88 32.14
N ARG A 390 -17.76 -21.55 30.89
CA ARG A 390 -18.77 -22.21 30.05
C ARG A 390 -18.14 -23.15 29.04
N ILE A 391 -16.97 -22.79 28.54
CA ILE A 391 -16.14 -23.61 27.66
C ILE A 391 -14.74 -23.63 28.28
N GLY A 392 -14.34 -24.77 28.79
CA GLY A 392 -13.00 -24.97 29.35
C GLY A 392 -11.93 -25.02 28.27
N PRO A 393 -10.65 -24.99 28.68
CA PRO A 393 -9.55 -25.20 27.77
C PRO A 393 -9.69 -26.58 27.09
N ASP A 394 -9.39 -26.62 25.79
CA ASP A 394 -9.39 -27.83 24.97
C ASP A 394 -7.97 -28.11 24.51
N GLU A 395 -7.55 -29.37 24.54
CA GLU A 395 -6.21 -29.78 24.06
C GLU A 395 -6.01 -29.51 22.56
N GLN A 396 -7.09 -29.31 21.81
CA GLN A 396 -7.07 -28.97 20.38
C GLN A 396 -6.90 -27.46 20.13
N TRP A 397 -7.01 -26.61 21.17
CA TRP A 397 -6.82 -25.19 21.05
C TRP A 397 -5.33 -24.86 20.85
N GLY A 398 -5.07 -24.03 19.84
CA GLY A 398 -3.83 -23.28 19.74
C GLY A 398 -3.94 -21.96 20.50
N THR A 399 -3.98 -20.86 19.79
CA THR A 399 -4.24 -19.52 20.36
C THR A 399 -5.57 -18.99 19.82
N ILE A 400 -6.58 -18.96 20.68
CA ILE A 400 -7.85 -18.32 20.33
C ILE A 400 -7.64 -16.80 20.35
N VAL A 401 -7.92 -16.14 19.23
CA VAL A 401 -7.71 -14.70 19.06
C VAL A 401 -9.02 -13.92 19.10
N ASP A 402 -10.14 -14.55 18.75
CA ASP A 402 -11.44 -13.90 18.74
C ASP A 402 -12.58 -14.91 18.96
N ILE A 403 -13.72 -14.42 19.46
CA ILE A 403 -14.94 -15.20 19.64
C ILE A 403 -16.14 -14.40 19.11
N GLU A 404 -17.09 -15.10 18.46
CA GLU A 404 -18.29 -14.50 17.92
C GLU A 404 -19.52 -15.37 18.17
N ALA A 405 -20.61 -14.76 18.62
CA ALA A 405 -21.89 -15.44 18.81
C ALA A 405 -22.81 -15.19 17.59
N PHE A 406 -23.23 -16.27 16.94
CA PHE A 406 -24.11 -16.18 15.77
C PHE A 406 -25.06 -17.37 15.70
N GLY A 407 -26.35 -17.08 15.41
CA GLY A 407 -27.36 -18.12 15.22
C GLY A 407 -27.50 -19.08 16.42
N GLY A 408 -27.32 -18.57 17.64
CA GLY A 408 -27.38 -19.36 18.86
C GLY A 408 -26.14 -20.23 19.13
N ASN A 409 -25.07 -20.07 18.38
CA ASN A 409 -23.79 -20.76 18.58
C ASN A 409 -22.69 -19.77 18.95
N ILE A 410 -21.61 -20.27 19.50
CA ILE A 410 -20.37 -19.52 19.73
C ILE A 410 -19.31 -20.08 18.80
N TYR A 411 -18.61 -19.19 18.11
CA TYR A 411 -17.48 -19.52 17.26
C TYR A 411 -16.20 -18.98 17.89
N ALA A 412 -15.13 -19.76 17.85
CA ALA A 412 -13.82 -19.38 18.36
C ALA A 412 -12.80 -19.49 17.23
N LEU A 413 -12.14 -18.37 16.92
CA LEU A 413 -11.12 -18.26 15.88
C LEU A 413 -9.75 -18.63 16.47
N ASP A 414 -9.12 -19.66 15.92
CA ASP A 414 -7.84 -20.16 16.38
C ASP A 414 -6.75 -20.00 15.31
N THR A 415 -5.59 -19.52 15.71
CA THR A 415 -4.42 -19.36 14.84
C THR A 415 -3.82 -20.67 14.34
N ASN A 416 -4.23 -21.82 14.89
CA ASN A 416 -3.82 -23.15 14.42
C ASN A 416 -4.47 -23.58 13.07
N GLY A 417 -5.27 -22.71 12.46
CA GLY A 417 -5.97 -22.99 11.20
C GLY A 417 -7.39 -23.53 11.42
N SER A 418 -7.96 -23.38 12.61
CA SER A 418 -9.28 -23.89 12.93
C SER A 418 -10.27 -22.81 13.37
N ILE A 419 -11.56 -23.10 13.22
CA ILE A 419 -12.66 -22.37 13.82
C ILE A 419 -13.49 -23.37 14.61
N GLY A 420 -13.47 -23.24 15.93
CA GLY A 420 -14.30 -24.04 16.82
C GLY A 420 -15.73 -23.55 16.85
N LYS A 421 -16.70 -24.43 16.71
CA LYS A 421 -18.13 -24.13 16.88
C LYS A 421 -18.68 -24.84 18.10
N TYR A 422 -19.33 -24.08 18.97
CA TYR A 422 -20.00 -24.57 20.17
C TYR A 422 -21.49 -24.27 20.07
N THR A 423 -22.32 -25.30 20.13
CA THR A 423 -23.78 -25.13 20.04
C THR A 423 -24.31 -24.59 21.35
N GLY A 424 -24.98 -23.45 21.32
CA GLY A 424 -25.67 -22.91 22.49
C GLY A 424 -26.78 -23.84 22.98
N GLN A 425 -26.94 -23.89 24.29
CA GLN A 425 -27.97 -24.65 24.99
C GLN A 425 -28.84 -23.72 25.83
N GLU A 426 -29.96 -24.22 26.35
CA GLU A 426 -30.84 -23.47 27.25
C GLU A 426 -30.03 -22.99 28.48
N GLU A 427 -30.47 -21.87 29.07
CA GLU A 427 -29.87 -21.22 30.24
C GLU A 427 -28.39 -20.80 30.08
N GLY A 428 -27.95 -20.54 28.83
CA GLY A 428 -26.57 -20.12 28.54
C GLY A 428 -25.54 -21.27 28.63
N GLY A 429 -26.00 -22.53 28.64
CA GLY A 429 -25.15 -23.69 28.47
C GLY A 429 -24.53 -23.74 27.08
N VAL A 430 -23.45 -24.53 26.95
CA VAL A 430 -22.71 -24.66 25.69
C VAL A 430 -22.40 -26.13 25.46
N GLY A 431 -22.62 -26.64 24.27
CA GLY A 431 -22.29 -28.00 23.85
C GLY A 431 -20.81 -28.21 23.61
N GLU A 432 -20.46 -29.45 23.25
CA GLU A 432 -19.09 -29.81 22.89
C GLU A 432 -18.62 -29.07 21.62
N MET A 433 -17.30 -28.87 21.53
CA MET A 433 -16.64 -28.27 20.37
C MET A 433 -16.81 -29.15 19.13
N LYS A 434 -17.13 -28.52 18.03
CA LYS A 434 -17.05 -29.11 16.70
C LYS A 434 -16.18 -28.24 15.82
N GLN A 435 -15.24 -28.87 15.13
CA GLN A 435 -14.50 -28.18 14.08
C GLN A 435 -15.47 -27.66 13.02
N TRP A 436 -15.46 -26.33 12.78
CA TRP A 436 -16.40 -25.75 11.82
C TRP A 436 -15.90 -25.84 10.38
N ILE A 437 -14.60 -25.64 10.14
CA ILE A 437 -14.01 -25.85 8.80
C ILE A 437 -14.03 -27.34 8.49
N ALA A 438 -14.42 -27.70 7.24
CA ALA A 438 -14.49 -29.09 6.82
C ALA A 438 -13.15 -29.82 7.00
N PRO A 439 -13.14 -31.09 7.46
CA PRO A 439 -11.91 -31.78 7.90
C PRO A 439 -10.86 -32.01 6.80
N ASP A 440 -11.28 -31.98 5.54
CA ASP A 440 -10.44 -32.15 4.35
C ASP A 440 -9.86 -30.82 3.83
N ILE A 441 -10.15 -29.73 4.52
CA ILE A 441 -9.69 -28.39 4.16
C ILE A 441 -8.66 -27.91 5.17
N SER A 442 -7.48 -27.54 4.68
CA SER A 442 -6.43 -26.88 5.47
C SER A 442 -6.36 -25.41 5.09
N VAL A 443 -6.39 -24.54 6.10
CA VAL A 443 -6.30 -23.08 5.94
C VAL A 443 -5.24 -22.55 6.87
N ASP A 444 -4.40 -21.65 6.38
CA ASP A 444 -3.46 -20.92 7.23
C ASP A 444 -4.19 -19.72 7.87
N LEU A 445 -4.43 -19.78 9.18
CA LEU A 445 -4.97 -18.70 10.01
C LEU A 445 -3.95 -18.17 11.03
N SER A 446 -2.66 -18.46 10.84
CA SER A 446 -1.60 -18.07 11.78
C SER A 446 -1.48 -16.56 11.99
N GLN A 447 -1.96 -15.76 11.03
CA GLN A 447 -1.99 -14.30 11.09
C GLN A 447 -3.40 -13.75 11.35
N ALA A 448 -4.35 -14.60 11.73
CA ALA A 448 -5.72 -14.15 12.01
C ALA A 448 -5.75 -13.20 13.22
N ARG A 449 -6.52 -12.13 13.12
CA ARG A 449 -6.65 -11.07 14.12
C ARG A 449 -8.04 -10.93 14.69
N SER A 450 -9.04 -11.01 13.84
CA SER A 450 -10.43 -10.73 14.19
C SER A 450 -11.38 -11.48 13.25
N MET A 451 -12.57 -11.73 13.74
CA MET A 451 -13.63 -12.44 13.02
C MET A 451 -14.95 -11.69 13.17
N SER A 452 -15.77 -11.72 12.12
CA SER A 452 -17.15 -11.26 12.18
C SER A 452 -18.06 -12.19 11.37
N ILE A 453 -19.31 -12.36 11.77
CA ILE A 453 -20.21 -13.35 11.18
C ILE A 453 -21.55 -12.71 10.77
N ASP A 454 -21.95 -12.95 9.51
CA ASP A 454 -23.23 -12.49 8.95
C ASP A 454 -24.00 -13.63 8.23
N GLY A 455 -23.66 -14.87 8.57
CA GLY A 455 -24.06 -16.08 7.84
C GLY A 455 -22.86 -16.66 7.05
N SER A 456 -21.95 -15.83 6.60
CA SER A 456 -20.56 -16.21 6.28
C SER A 456 -19.65 -15.87 7.45
N ILE A 457 -18.51 -16.52 7.57
CA ILE A 457 -17.46 -16.12 8.52
C ILE A 457 -16.41 -15.33 7.75
N TRP A 458 -16.15 -14.12 8.25
CA TRP A 458 -15.15 -13.21 7.72
C TRP A 458 -13.99 -13.15 8.70
N VAL A 459 -12.80 -13.53 8.25
CA VAL A 459 -11.58 -13.51 9.07
C VAL A 459 -10.62 -12.48 8.52
N LEU A 460 -10.26 -11.52 9.34
CA LEU A 460 -9.24 -10.51 9.07
C LEU A 460 -7.86 -11.07 9.44
N ASP A 461 -6.92 -10.99 8.53
CA ASP A 461 -5.50 -11.22 8.79
C ASP A 461 -4.67 -9.92 8.59
N ASP A 462 -3.35 -10.00 8.67
CA ASP A 462 -2.47 -8.83 8.57
C ASP A 462 -2.59 -8.05 7.26
N THR A 463 -3.08 -8.65 6.19
CA THR A 463 -3.06 -8.07 4.85
C THR A 463 -4.32 -8.31 4.03
N SER A 464 -5.22 -9.15 4.51
CA SER A 464 -6.37 -9.62 3.73
C SER A 464 -7.58 -9.97 4.60
N VAL A 465 -8.70 -10.19 3.92
CA VAL A 465 -9.90 -10.76 4.50
C VAL A 465 -10.17 -12.09 3.81
N ARG A 466 -10.42 -13.13 4.63
CA ARG A 466 -10.85 -14.45 4.15
C ARG A 466 -12.32 -14.63 4.41
N LYS A 467 -13.03 -15.15 3.43
CA LYS A 467 -14.45 -15.48 3.53
C LYS A 467 -14.65 -16.98 3.58
N PHE A 468 -15.45 -17.42 4.52
CA PHE A 468 -15.89 -18.81 4.61
C PHE A 468 -17.42 -18.88 4.56
N HIS A 469 -17.95 -19.81 3.78
CA HIS A 469 -19.37 -20.07 3.73
C HIS A 469 -19.62 -21.57 3.71
N ASN A 470 -20.63 -22.05 4.46
CA ASN A 470 -20.94 -23.49 4.55
C ASN A 470 -19.71 -24.37 4.81
N THR A 471 -18.87 -23.99 5.77
CA THR A 471 -17.67 -24.72 6.24
C THR A 471 -16.48 -24.75 5.28
N VAL A 472 -16.55 -24.05 4.14
CA VAL A 472 -15.49 -24.01 3.13
C VAL A 472 -15.04 -22.57 2.86
N PRO A 473 -13.76 -22.34 2.51
CA PRO A 473 -13.31 -21.02 2.08
C PRO A 473 -13.89 -20.67 0.70
N GLU A 474 -14.33 -19.44 0.55
CA GLU A 474 -14.71 -18.85 -0.73
C GLU A 474 -13.59 -17.97 -1.29
N VAL A 475 -13.50 -17.90 -2.62
CA VAL A 475 -12.60 -16.97 -3.28
C VAL A 475 -13.10 -15.55 -3.04
N PHE A 476 -12.33 -14.79 -2.29
CA PHE A 476 -12.65 -13.41 -1.95
C PHE A 476 -11.38 -12.55 -1.95
N TYR A 477 -11.48 -11.35 -2.51
CA TYR A 477 -10.39 -10.38 -2.55
C TYR A 477 -10.94 -8.98 -2.36
N LEU A 478 -10.30 -8.19 -1.52
CA LEU A 478 -10.53 -6.75 -1.45
C LEU A 478 -9.98 -6.10 -2.72
N LYS A 479 -10.79 -5.27 -3.37
CA LYS A 479 -10.45 -4.54 -4.59
C LYS A 479 -10.24 -3.08 -4.26
N GLY A 480 -9.18 -2.49 -4.79
CA GLY A 480 -8.83 -1.09 -4.57
C GLY A 480 -7.71 -0.94 -3.55
N ASP A 481 -7.97 -0.23 -2.47
CA ASP A 481 -6.95 0.11 -1.47
C ASP A 481 -6.53 -1.10 -0.64
N LEU A 482 -5.22 -1.20 -0.38
CA LEU A 482 -4.66 -2.31 0.40
C LEU A 482 -4.71 -2.00 1.90
N LEU A 483 -4.95 -3.02 2.71
CA LEU A 483 -4.85 -2.93 4.15
C LEU A 483 -3.40 -2.63 4.58
N GLN A 484 -3.25 -1.72 5.55
CA GLN A 484 -1.94 -1.29 6.04
C GLN A 484 -1.64 -1.77 7.45
N SER A 485 -2.58 -1.58 8.36
CA SER A 485 -2.44 -1.93 9.78
C SER A 485 -3.79 -2.37 10.35
N PRO A 486 -4.39 -3.45 9.80
CA PRO A 486 -5.72 -3.87 10.20
C PRO A 486 -5.75 -4.38 11.63
N LYS A 487 -6.77 -3.97 12.40
CA LYS A 487 -6.98 -4.34 13.79
C LYS A 487 -8.22 -5.19 13.98
N GLN A 488 -9.34 -4.76 13.40
CA GLN A 488 -10.65 -5.33 13.64
C GLN A 488 -11.50 -5.31 12.37
N ILE A 489 -12.32 -6.35 12.17
CA ILE A 489 -13.35 -6.38 11.13
C ILE A 489 -14.73 -6.43 11.79
N TYR A 490 -15.66 -5.70 11.21
CA TYR A 490 -17.06 -5.73 11.64
C TYR A 490 -17.99 -5.86 10.43
N THR A 491 -18.95 -6.75 10.55
CA THR A 491 -20.14 -6.84 9.70
C THR A 491 -21.28 -7.51 10.47
N HIS A 492 -22.47 -7.50 9.93
CA HIS A 492 -23.65 -8.15 10.51
C HIS A 492 -24.59 -8.58 9.39
N GLU A 493 -25.54 -9.49 9.66
CA GLU A 493 -26.52 -9.98 8.67
C GLU A 493 -27.39 -8.87 8.06
N GLU A 494 -27.64 -7.79 8.81
CA GLU A 494 -28.43 -6.65 8.39
C GLU A 494 -27.60 -5.49 7.80
N ILE A 495 -26.29 -5.68 7.62
CA ILE A 495 -25.36 -4.69 7.09
C ILE A 495 -24.80 -5.20 5.77
N ASP A 496 -24.84 -4.38 4.72
CA ASP A 496 -24.37 -4.76 3.38
C ASP A 496 -22.84 -4.67 3.22
N ASN A 497 -22.15 -4.07 4.17
CA ASN A 497 -20.73 -3.73 4.08
C ASN A 497 -19.86 -4.45 5.13
N LEU A 498 -18.57 -4.52 4.82
CA LEU A 498 -17.49 -4.88 5.72
C LEU A 498 -16.78 -3.60 6.17
N TYR A 499 -16.61 -3.41 7.46
CA TYR A 499 -15.89 -2.29 8.07
C TYR A 499 -14.60 -2.81 8.68
N ILE A 500 -13.47 -2.24 8.29
CA ILE A 500 -12.15 -2.66 8.78
C ILE A 500 -11.50 -1.47 9.47
N LEU A 501 -11.21 -1.62 10.75
CA LEU A 501 -10.45 -0.65 11.54
C LEU A 501 -8.96 -0.82 11.29
N GLU A 502 -8.30 0.28 10.95
CA GLU A 502 -6.84 0.41 10.85
C GLU A 502 -6.31 1.50 11.81
N ASP A 503 -5.00 1.69 11.88
CA ASP A 503 -4.38 2.68 12.76
C ASP A 503 -4.78 4.13 12.48
N ASN A 504 -5.19 4.44 11.26
CA ASN A 504 -5.46 5.80 10.82
C ASN A 504 -6.82 5.97 10.16
N ARG A 505 -7.57 4.88 9.94
CA ARG A 505 -8.86 4.92 9.24
C ARG A 505 -9.76 3.74 9.59
N VAL A 506 -11.04 3.90 9.27
CA VAL A 506 -11.95 2.79 8.99
C VAL A 506 -12.17 2.76 7.49
N ILE A 507 -11.90 1.63 6.86
CA ILE A 507 -12.10 1.40 5.43
C ILE A 507 -13.32 0.49 5.24
N VAL A 508 -14.15 0.80 4.25
CA VAL A 508 -15.43 0.13 4.01
C VAL A 508 -15.41 -0.53 2.64
N PHE A 509 -15.76 -1.81 2.61
CA PHE A 509 -15.95 -2.59 1.41
C PHE A 509 -17.35 -3.17 1.37
N ASP A 510 -17.91 -3.40 0.19
CA ASP A 510 -19.09 -4.27 0.07
C ASP A 510 -18.71 -5.75 0.26
N LYS A 511 -19.71 -6.62 0.42
CA LYS A 511 -19.52 -8.08 0.61
C LYS A 511 -19.02 -8.82 -0.64
N SER A 512 -18.79 -8.10 -1.76
CA SER A 512 -18.11 -8.56 -2.97
C SER A 512 -16.66 -8.10 -3.04
N GLY A 513 -16.19 -7.37 -2.01
CA GLY A 513 -14.83 -6.86 -1.90
C GLY A 513 -14.56 -5.56 -2.64
N ASN A 514 -15.59 -4.88 -3.18
CA ASN A 514 -15.40 -3.58 -3.81
C ASN A 514 -15.27 -2.49 -2.73
N TYR A 515 -14.28 -1.64 -2.89
CA TYR A 515 -14.12 -0.45 -2.06
C TYR A 515 -15.37 0.46 -2.16
N GLN A 516 -15.81 1.00 -1.04
CA GLN A 516 -16.94 1.91 -0.95
C GLN A 516 -16.49 3.29 -0.49
N GLU A 517 -15.90 3.38 0.70
CA GLU A 517 -15.53 4.64 1.34
C GLU A 517 -14.51 4.40 2.44
N GLN A 518 -13.92 5.47 2.96
CA GLN A 518 -13.10 5.41 4.16
C GLN A 518 -13.25 6.67 5.02
N TYR A 519 -13.11 6.47 6.31
CA TYR A 519 -13.14 7.51 7.33
C TYR A 519 -11.76 7.65 7.94
N VAL A 520 -11.17 8.83 7.88
CA VAL A 520 -9.83 9.12 8.39
C VAL A 520 -9.95 9.99 9.65
N TRP A 521 -9.35 9.55 10.73
CA TRP A 521 -9.31 10.26 11.99
C TRP A 521 -8.05 9.91 12.78
N GLU A 522 -7.34 10.92 13.31
CA GLU A 522 -6.10 10.70 14.06
C GLU A 522 -6.30 9.80 15.30
N GLY A 523 -7.47 9.86 15.92
CA GLY A 523 -7.82 9.04 17.09
C GLY A 523 -7.95 7.55 16.83
N PHE A 524 -8.03 7.10 15.59
CA PHE A 524 -8.04 5.65 15.26
C PHE A 524 -6.77 4.93 15.71
N LYS A 525 -5.66 5.64 15.87
CA LYS A 525 -4.44 5.08 16.42
C LYS A 525 -4.65 4.50 17.83
N GLU A 526 -5.52 5.11 18.61
CA GLU A 526 -5.88 4.68 19.97
C GLU A 526 -7.11 3.77 20.00
N ALA A 527 -7.81 3.64 18.88
CA ALA A 527 -8.98 2.77 18.76
C ALA A 527 -8.56 1.30 18.79
N THR A 528 -9.33 0.50 19.52
CA THR A 528 -9.11 -0.94 19.69
C THR A 528 -10.22 -1.77 19.08
N ASP A 529 -11.42 -1.20 18.94
CA ASP A 529 -12.58 -1.94 18.45
C ASP A 529 -13.61 -1.04 17.78
N ILE A 530 -14.44 -1.59 16.89
CA ILE A 530 -15.53 -0.92 16.21
C ILE A 530 -16.78 -1.78 16.13
N VAL A 531 -17.94 -1.15 16.17
CA VAL A 531 -19.22 -1.75 15.78
C VAL A 531 -20.02 -0.74 14.95
N VAL A 532 -20.99 -1.22 14.18
CA VAL A 532 -21.88 -0.35 13.39
C VAL A 532 -23.31 -0.54 13.84
N THR A 533 -23.96 0.55 14.23
CA THR A 533 -25.37 0.54 14.61
C THR A 533 -26.28 0.61 13.38
N LYS A 534 -27.50 0.14 13.51
CA LYS A 534 -28.48 0.08 12.41
C LYS A 534 -29.31 1.36 12.32
N ASP A 535 -29.83 1.83 13.44
CA ASP A 535 -30.72 2.99 13.50
C ASP A 535 -30.44 3.83 14.77
N PRO A 536 -29.87 5.03 14.65
CA PRO A 536 -29.25 5.57 13.43
C PRO A 536 -28.01 4.81 13.02
N THR A 537 -27.70 4.79 11.71
CA THR A 537 -26.51 4.12 11.21
C THR A 537 -25.26 4.92 11.57
N LYS A 538 -24.43 4.37 12.46
CA LYS A 538 -23.19 5.00 12.94
C LYS A 538 -22.10 3.97 13.10
N ILE A 539 -20.86 4.36 12.82
CA ILE A 539 -19.70 3.63 13.31
C ILE A 539 -19.46 4.08 14.74
N LEU A 540 -19.51 3.16 15.69
CA LEU A 540 -19.08 3.40 17.06
C LEU A 540 -17.65 2.86 17.22
N ILE A 541 -16.79 3.68 17.83
CA ILE A 541 -15.35 3.45 17.92
C ILE A 541 -14.96 3.45 19.38
N LEU A 542 -14.40 2.35 19.86
CA LEU A 542 -13.85 2.25 21.21
C LEU A 542 -12.39 2.71 21.22
N ALA A 543 -12.11 3.75 21.97
CA ALA A 543 -10.76 4.28 22.17
C ALA A 543 -10.53 4.57 23.66
N LYS A 544 -9.86 3.66 24.36
CA LYS A 544 -9.55 3.72 25.79
C LYS A 544 -10.80 3.84 26.67
N ASP A 545 -11.06 5.03 27.21
CA ASP A 545 -12.15 5.35 28.13
C ASP A 545 -13.39 5.91 27.43
N LYS A 546 -13.38 6.01 26.10
CA LYS A 546 -14.43 6.66 25.31
C LYS A 546 -14.92 5.83 24.15
N ILE A 547 -16.20 5.98 23.88
CA ILE A 547 -16.82 5.53 22.63
C ILE A 547 -17.15 6.78 21.83
N TYR A 548 -16.65 6.86 20.61
CA TYR A 548 -16.97 7.92 19.66
C TYR A 548 -17.94 7.41 18.60
N GLY A 549 -18.68 8.31 17.99
CA GLY A 549 -19.63 8.01 16.93
C GLY A 549 -19.36 8.81 15.67
N ILE A 550 -19.34 8.13 14.52
CA ILE A 550 -19.33 8.75 13.20
C ILE A 550 -20.64 8.42 12.53
N ASP A 551 -21.41 9.46 12.16
CA ASP A 551 -22.63 9.28 11.38
C ASP A 551 -22.29 8.83 9.97
N LEU A 552 -22.90 7.74 9.53
CA LEU A 552 -22.79 7.29 8.15
C LEU A 552 -23.82 8.04 7.27
N PRO A 553 -23.46 8.40 6.02
CA PRO A 553 -24.43 8.96 5.10
C PRO A 553 -25.62 8.01 4.98
N ALA A 554 -26.85 8.56 5.05
CA ALA A 554 -28.04 7.76 4.84
C ALA A 554 -27.90 7.05 3.48
N GLN A 555 -27.85 5.72 3.49
CA GLN A 555 -27.84 4.97 2.24
C GLN A 555 -29.09 5.37 1.47
N ALA A 556 -28.90 5.98 0.29
CA ALA A 556 -29.99 6.32 -0.60
C ALA A 556 -30.76 5.01 -0.88
N GLY A 557 -31.97 4.93 -0.35
CA GLY A 557 -32.75 3.69 -0.33
C GLY A 557 -32.82 3.04 -1.70
N LYS A 558 -32.51 1.74 -1.72
CA LYS A 558 -32.78 0.85 -2.86
C LYS A 558 -34.27 0.72 -3.06
#